data_662a774a1c413352c0f83ea664d6e8b5
#
_entry.id   662a774a1c413352c0f83ea664d6e8b5
#
_cell.length_a   1.000
_cell.length_b   1.000
_cell.length_c   1.000
_cell.angle_alpha   90.00
_cell.angle_beta   90.00
_cell.angle_gamma   90.00
#
_symmetry.space_group_name_H-M   'P 1'
#
loop_
_entity.id
_entity.type
_entity.pdbx_description
1 polymer ?
#
loop_
_entity_poly.entity_id
_entity_poly.type
_entity_poly.pdbx_seq_one_letter_code
_entity_poly.pdbx_strand_id
1 'polypeptide(L)'
;MRIHSLGKLAIVALAVLQLSSCAVVAVGGVAAGAAIMADRRTPGVQAIDKGIELEANNALAKKFGDNAHINVTSFNQKVLLTGEVKDADIKGEAGAYAKAMKNARSVFNELIIGPNSSYTSRANDSYLESKIKTQMIFTEQLPSNSMAIVAEGSSIYLMGILTQSEADLAKKIASTTSGVKDVYVYFDIISDAEKVRLEKQGKADQSQPDSPPKN
;
A
#
# COMPACT_ATOMS: atom_id res chain seq x y z
N MET A 1 7.10 52.44 12.04
CA MET A 1 6.10 51.61 11.30
C MET A 1 6.73 50.73 10.19
N ARG A 2 7.95 50.16 10.38
CA ARG A 2 8.67 49.31 9.38
C ARG A 2 9.07 47.92 9.87
N ILE A 3 8.82 47.57 11.14
CA ILE A 3 9.27 46.30 11.72
C ILE A 3 8.26 45.17 11.46
N HIS A 4 6.97 45.49 11.25
CA HIS A 4 5.90 44.47 11.01
C HIS A 4 5.90 43.89 9.59
N SER A 5 6.54 44.58 8.62
CA SER A 5 6.61 44.09 7.23
C SER A 5 7.76 43.09 7.04
N LEU A 6 8.86 43.22 7.75
CA LEU A 6 9.98 42.27 7.68
C LEU A 6 9.59 40.90 8.29
N GLY A 7 8.83 40.89 9.38
CA GLY A 7 8.36 39.63 10.00
C GLY A 7 7.41 38.84 9.08
N LYS A 8 6.53 39.53 8.37
CA LYS A 8 5.62 38.89 7.42
C LYS A 8 6.34 38.32 6.18
N LEU A 9 7.37 39.02 5.69
CA LEU A 9 8.19 38.51 4.58
C LEU A 9 9.03 37.30 4.98
N ALA A 10 9.56 37.26 6.20
CA ALA A 10 10.33 36.13 6.71
C ALA A 10 9.43 34.86 6.88
N ILE A 11 8.19 35.01 7.34
CA ILE A 11 7.23 33.90 7.51
C ILE A 11 6.79 33.35 6.14
N VAL A 12 6.57 34.23 5.16
CA VAL A 12 6.21 33.80 3.79
C VAL A 12 7.39 33.11 3.11
N ALA A 13 8.62 33.59 3.29
CA ALA A 13 9.82 32.95 2.75
C ALA A 13 10.05 31.56 3.38
N LEU A 14 9.81 31.40 4.69
CA LEU A 14 9.93 30.11 5.37
C LEU A 14 8.85 29.12 4.93
N ALA A 15 7.63 29.57 4.63
CA ALA A 15 6.53 28.73 4.13
C ALA A 15 6.78 28.24 2.69
N VAL A 16 7.44 29.05 1.84
CA VAL A 16 7.79 28.68 0.46
C VAL A 16 8.90 27.64 0.41
N LEU A 17 9.84 27.63 1.38
CA LEU A 17 10.89 26.60 1.45
C LEU A 17 10.36 25.20 1.77
N GLN A 18 9.17 25.07 2.38
CA GLN A 18 8.59 23.77 2.73
C GLN A 18 7.94 23.05 1.53
N LEU A 19 7.58 23.78 0.47
CA LEU A 19 6.95 23.20 -0.73
C LEU A 19 7.95 22.61 -1.73
N SER A 20 9.26 22.85 -1.54
CA SER A 20 10.31 22.36 -2.45
C SER A 20 10.88 20.99 -2.09
N SER A 21 10.47 20.38 -0.98
CA SER A 21 11.03 19.09 -0.52
C SER A 21 10.55 17.86 -1.29
N CYS A 22 9.52 17.98 -2.12
CA CYS A 22 9.05 16.86 -2.95
C CYS A 22 9.74 16.76 -4.33
N ALA A 23 10.53 17.74 -4.75
CA ALA A 23 11.12 17.77 -6.09
C ALA A 23 12.61 17.39 -6.14
N VAL A 24 13.29 17.18 -5.01
CA VAL A 24 14.76 17.01 -4.96
C VAL A 24 15.20 15.53 -5.05
N VAL A 25 14.29 14.58 -5.12
CA VAL A 25 14.68 13.15 -5.25
C VAL A 25 15.02 12.75 -6.70
N ALA A 26 14.82 13.62 -7.68
CA ALA A 26 14.99 13.26 -9.09
C ALA A 26 16.40 13.54 -9.70
N VAL A 27 17.28 14.29 -9.06
CA VAL A 27 18.57 14.68 -9.66
C VAL A 27 19.70 14.70 -8.62
N GLY A 28 20.10 13.57 -8.12
CA GLY A 28 21.34 13.55 -7.36
C GLY A 28 21.51 12.41 -6.39
N GLY A 29 22.17 11.36 -6.82
CA GLY A 29 22.71 10.39 -5.91
C GLY A 29 22.34 8.95 -6.14
N VAL A 30 22.71 8.44 -7.29
CA VAL A 30 22.92 6.99 -7.45
C VAL A 30 24.23 6.66 -6.71
N ALA A 31 24.16 6.56 -5.40
CA ALA A 31 25.26 6.04 -4.61
C ALA A 31 24.73 5.51 -3.28
N ALA A 32 23.98 4.43 -3.35
CA ALA A 32 23.87 3.35 -2.37
C ALA A 32 22.83 2.36 -2.89
N GLY A 33 23.22 1.41 -3.60
CA GLY A 33 22.83 0.07 -4.00
C GLY A 33 21.52 -0.59 -3.55
N ALA A 34 20.46 0.12 -3.28
CA ALA A 34 19.14 -0.50 -3.28
C ALA A 34 18.55 -0.29 -4.68
N ALA A 35 18.80 -1.22 -5.58
CA ALA A 35 18.05 -1.28 -6.83
C ALA A 35 16.57 -1.42 -6.45
N ILE A 36 15.80 -0.34 -6.57
CA ILE A 36 14.35 -0.39 -6.40
C ILE A 36 13.85 -1.33 -7.47
N MET A 37 13.52 -2.57 -7.07
CA MET A 37 13.01 -3.57 -8.00
C MET A 37 11.68 -3.07 -8.57
N ALA A 38 11.49 -3.23 -9.88
CA ALA A 38 10.25 -2.86 -10.55
C ALA A 38 9.06 -3.64 -9.96
N ASP A 39 7.90 -3.00 -9.90
CA ASP A 39 6.66 -3.69 -9.56
C ASP A 39 6.40 -4.80 -10.59
N ARG A 40 6.10 -6.01 -10.13
CA ARG A 40 5.81 -7.18 -10.97
C ARG A 40 4.41 -7.14 -11.59
N ARG A 41 3.56 -6.21 -11.16
CA ARG A 41 2.28 -5.95 -11.82
C ARG A 41 2.50 -5.07 -13.04
N THR A 42 1.72 -5.30 -14.09
CA THR A 42 1.68 -4.36 -15.23
C THR A 42 1.02 -3.05 -14.81
N PRO A 43 1.32 -1.92 -15.48
CA PRO A 43 0.64 -0.64 -15.22
C PRO A 43 -0.89 -0.75 -15.31
N GLY A 44 -1.41 -1.56 -16.23
CA GLY A 44 -2.85 -1.83 -16.35
C GLY A 44 -3.44 -2.49 -15.11
N VAL A 45 -2.74 -3.47 -14.53
CA VAL A 45 -3.18 -4.13 -13.29
C VAL A 45 -3.11 -3.16 -12.11
N GLN A 46 -2.08 -2.33 -12.01
CA GLN A 46 -1.98 -1.31 -10.97
C GLN A 46 -3.15 -0.30 -11.05
N ALA A 47 -3.53 0.11 -12.26
CA ALA A 47 -4.68 0.99 -12.47
C ALA A 47 -6.01 0.31 -12.09
N ILE A 48 -6.17 -0.98 -12.39
CA ILE A 48 -7.33 -1.78 -11.97
C ILE A 48 -7.40 -1.88 -10.44
N ASP A 49 -6.28 -2.21 -9.78
CA ASP A 49 -6.20 -2.29 -8.33
C ASP A 49 -6.61 -0.96 -7.69
N LYS A 50 -6.09 0.15 -8.20
CA LYS A 50 -6.45 1.48 -7.71
C LYS A 50 -7.92 1.82 -7.93
N GLY A 51 -8.50 1.42 -9.06
CA GLY A 51 -9.93 1.56 -9.35
C GLY A 51 -10.79 0.80 -8.33
N ILE A 52 -10.44 -0.44 -8.03
CA ILE A 52 -11.12 -1.27 -7.01
C ILE A 52 -11.07 -0.58 -5.63
N GLU A 53 -9.89 -0.13 -5.20
CA GLU A 53 -9.75 0.55 -3.92
C GLU A 53 -10.63 1.80 -3.80
N LEU A 54 -10.59 2.67 -4.80
CA LEU A 54 -11.35 3.92 -4.81
C LEU A 54 -12.87 3.66 -4.82
N GLU A 55 -13.34 2.76 -5.68
CA GLU A 55 -14.75 2.43 -5.79
C GLU A 55 -15.27 1.81 -4.50
N ALA A 56 -14.57 0.80 -3.97
CA ALA A 56 -15.00 0.08 -2.77
C ALA A 56 -14.95 0.96 -1.52
N ASN A 57 -13.84 1.71 -1.29
CA ASN A 57 -13.75 2.59 -0.14
C ASN A 57 -14.88 3.63 -0.14
N ASN A 58 -15.15 4.27 -1.28
CA ASN A 58 -16.22 5.27 -1.39
C ASN A 58 -17.60 4.65 -1.18
N ALA A 59 -17.88 3.50 -1.78
CA ALA A 59 -19.19 2.87 -1.70
C ALA A 59 -19.48 2.34 -0.28
N LEU A 60 -18.50 1.68 0.35
CA LEU A 60 -18.64 1.12 1.70
C LEU A 60 -18.74 2.22 2.75
N ALA A 61 -17.92 3.28 2.64
CA ALA A 61 -18.00 4.44 3.53
C ALA A 61 -19.37 5.15 3.41
N LYS A 62 -19.87 5.33 2.18
CA LYS A 62 -21.20 5.93 1.97
C LYS A 62 -22.32 5.05 2.51
N LYS A 63 -22.19 3.72 2.40
CA LYS A 63 -23.24 2.77 2.80
C LYS A 63 -23.32 2.61 4.31
N PHE A 64 -22.19 2.50 4.99
CA PHE A 64 -22.17 2.12 6.41
C PHE A 64 -21.85 3.29 7.36
N GLY A 65 -21.26 4.38 6.86
CA GLY A 65 -20.95 5.57 7.66
C GLY A 65 -20.20 5.24 8.95
N ASP A 66 -20.67 5.79 10.08
CA ASP A 66 -20.04 5.61 11.38
C ASP A 66 -20.19 4.19 11.98
N ASN A 67 -20.99 3.31 11.35
CA ASN A 67 -21.14 1.92 11.80
C ASN A 67 -19.99 1.01 11.37
N ALA A 68 -19.05 1.53 10.59
CA ALA A 68 -17.92 0.76 10.10
C ALA A 68 -16.69 1.65 9.84
N HIS A 69 -15.53 1.12 10.13
CA HIS A 69 -14.24 1.62 9.67
C HIS A 69 -13.66 0.55 8.75
N ILE A 70 -13.86 0.70 7.45
CA ILE A 70 -13.43 -0.29 6.46
C ILE A 70 -12.33 0.30 5.58
N ASN A 71 -11.20 -0.38 5.53
CA ASN A 71 -10.10 -0.13 4.61
C ASN A 71 -10.11 -1.21 3.53
N VAL A 72 -10.02 -0.79 2.27
CA VAL A 72 -9.95 -1.69 1.13
C VAL A 72 -8.59 -1.54 0.47
N THR A 73 -7.86 -2.64 0.38
CA THR A 73 -6.58 -2.73 -0.33
C THR A 73 -6.72 -3.73 -1.46
N SER A 74 -6.26 -3.38 -2.66
CA SER A 74 -6.21 -4.28 -3.80
C SER A 74 -4.79 -4.46 -4.29
N PHE A 75 -4.37 -5.70 -4.47
CA PHE A 75 -3.08 -6.04 -5.04
C PHE A 75 -3.21 -7.24 -5.97
N ASN A 76 -2.85 -7.04 -7.23
CA ASN A 76 -3.02 -8.03 -8.29
C ASN A 76 -4.46 -8.57 -8.37
N GLN A 77 -5.44 -7.66 -8.25
CA GLN A 77 -6.89 -7.95 -8.26
C GLN A 77 -7.36 -8.84 -7.09
N LYS A 78 -6.52 -9.09 -6.10
CA LYS A 78 -6.91 -9.64 -4.80
C LYS A 78 -7.34 -8.47 -3.91
N VAL A 79 -8.51 -8.56 -3.31
CA VAL A 79 -9.10 -7.52 -2.48
C VAL A 79 -9.05 -7.94 -1.03
N LEU A 80 -8.48 -7.12 -0.20
CA LEU A 80 -8.41 -7.28 1.25
C LEU A 80 -9.29 -6.21 1.91
N LEU A 81 -10.18 -6.63 2.79
CA LEU A 81 -10.99 -5.76 3.65
C LEU A 81 -10.45 -5.86 5.06
N THR A 82 -10.00 -4.75 5.65
CA THR A 82 -9.55 -4.66 7.04
C THR A 82 -10.31 -3.54 7.77
N GLY A 83 -10.22 -3.53 9.09
CA GLY A 83 -10.89 -2.56 9.95
C GLY A 83 -11.99 -3.18 10.78
N GLU A 84 -12.87 -2.35 11.34
CA GLU A 84 -13.93 -2.75 12.27
C GLU A 84 -15.31 -2.46 11.72
N VAL A 85 -16.24 -3.34 12.06
CA VAL A 85 -17.66 -3.21 11.73
C VAL A 85 -18.52 -3.50 12.96
N LYS A 86 -19.67 -2.88 13.04
CA LYS A 86 -20.56 -3.00 14.18
C LYS A 86 -21.09 -4.40 14.42
N ASP A 87 -21.37 -5.14 13.33
CA ASP A 87 -22.03 -6.44 13.41
C ASP A 87 -21.66 -7.35 12.22
N ALA A 88 -22.16 -8.59 12.26
CA ALA A 88 -21.91 -9.61 11.27
C ALA A 88 -22.60 -9.33 9.91
N ASP A 89 -23.72 -8.61 9.93
CA ASP A 89 -24.48 -8.29 8.72
C ASP A 89 -23.66 -7.31 7.87
N ILE A 90 -23.12 -6.25 8.48
CA ILE A 90 -22.22 -5.29 7.81
C ILE A 90 -20.98 -6.00 7.28
N LYS A 91 -20.36 -6.91 8.07
CA LYS A 91 -19.22 -7.71 7.61
C LYS A 91 -19.58 -8.54 6.38
N GLY A 92 -20.73 -9.20 6.40
CA GLY A 92 -21.24 -10.02 5.29
C GLY A 92 -21.52 -9.20 4.04
N GLU A 93 -22.22 -8.07 4.20
CA GLU A 93 -22.55 -7.17 3.09
C GLU A 93 -21.33 -6.53 2.45
N ALA A 94 -20.34 -6.08 3.24
CA ALA A 94 -19.08 -5.56 2.73
C ALA A 94 -18.32 -6.61 1.91
N GLY A 95 -18.25 -7.83 2.42
CA GLY A 95 -17.64 -8.95 1.70
C GLY A 95 -18.38 -9.31 0.40
N ALA A 96 -19.72 -9.30 0.41
CA ALA A 96 -20.53 -9.55 -0.77
C ALA A 96 -20.34 -8.45 -1.83
N TYR A 97 -20.31 -7.18 -1.40
CA TYR A 97 -20.02 -6.06 -2.28
C TYR A 97 -18.65 -6.22 -2.98
N ALA A 98 -17.60 -6.48 -2.21
CA ALA A 98 -16.26 -6.66 -2.77
C ALA A 98 -16.18 -7.84 -3.76
N LYS A 99 -16.86 -8.95 -3.47
CA LYS A 99 -16.93 -10.12 -4.37
C LYS A 99 -17.67 -9.83 -5.68
N ALA A 100 -18.62 -8.90 -5.67
CA ALA A 100 -19.39 -8.52 -6.86
C ALA A 100 -18.66 -7.50 -7.75
N MET A 101 -17.55 -6.94 -7.28
CA MET A 101 -16.80 -5.93 -8.05
C MET A 101 -16.17 -6.52 -9.30
N LYS A 102 -16.29 -5.78 -10.41
CA LYS A 102 -15.60 -6.13 -11.64
C LYS A 102 -14.09 -6.18 -11.40
N ASN A 103 -13.45 -7.22 -11.92
CA ASN A 103 -12.01 -7.46 -11.82
C ASN A 103 -11.49 -7.91 -10.43
N ALA A 104 -12.32 -8.06 -9.40
CA ALA A 104 -11.90 -8.70 -8.15
C ALA A 104 -11.75 -10.21 -8.39
N ARG A 105 -10.51 -10.73 -8.31
CA ARG A 105 -10.21 -12.17 -8.49
C ARG A 105 -10.52 -12.99 -7.24
N SER A 106 -10.21 -12.41 -6.08
CA SER A 106 -10.47 -13.02 -4.77
C SER A 106 -10.65 -11.93 -3.71
N VAL A 107 -11.40 -12.25 -2.66
CA VAL A 107 -11.69 -11.32 -1.56
C VAL A 107 -11.36 -11.99 -0.24
N PHE A 108 -10.53 -11.31 0.54
CA PHE A 108 -10.18 -11.66 1.91
C PHE A 108 -10.87 -10.67 2.85
N ASN A 109 -11.86 -11.17 3.61
CA ASN A 109 -12.67 -10.33 4.49
C ASN A 109 -12.19 -10.51 5.94
N GLU A 110 -11.20 -9.71 6.30
CA GLU A 110 -10.56 -9.68 7.62
C GLU A 110 -11.17 -8.62 8.56
N LEU A 111 -12.36 -8.12 8.23
CA LEU A 111 -13.09 -7.20 9.09
C LEU A 111 -13.37 -7.81 10.46
N ILE A 112 -13.15 -7.03 11.51
CA ILE A 112 -13.37 -7.42 12.90
C ILE A 112 -14.72 -6.85 13.36
N ILE A 113 -15.53 -7.66 14.05
CA ILE A 113 -16.77 -7.17 14.67
C ILE A 113 -16.40 -6.52 15.99
N GLY A 114 -16.62 -5.22 16.11
CA GLY A 114 -16.27 -4.43 17.27
C GLY A 114 -16.43 -2.93 17.06
N PRO A 115 -16.13 -2.13 18.09
CA PRO A 115 -16.12 -0.69 17.96
C PRO A 115 -14.98 -0.24 17.04
N ASN A 116 -15.18 0.87 16.33
CA ASN A 116 -14.15 1.47 15.50
C ASN A 116 -12.88 1.77 16.33
N SER A 117 -11.71 1.49 15.75
CA SER A 117 -10.41 1.73 16.37
C SER A 117 -10.19 3.21 16.69
N SER A 118 -9.46 3.47 17.77
CA SER A 118 -9.07 4.82 18.16
C SER A 118 -8.03 5.42 17.22
N TYR A 119 -7.92 6.76 17.18
CA TYR A 119 -6.85 7.43 16.43
C TYR A 119 -5.45 6.99 16.86
N THR A 120 -5.26 6.70 18.16
CA THR A 120 -3.96 6.19 18.67
C THR A 120 -3.65 4.80 18.12
N SER A 121 -4.65 3.91 18.05
CA SER A 121 -4.48 2.58 17.44
C SER A 121 -4.07 2.70 15.97
N ARG A 122 -4.80 3.50 15.20
CA ARG A 122 -4.49 3.73 13.77
C ARG A 122 -3.12 4.35 13.54
N ALA A 123 -2.70 5.28 14.42
CA ALA A 123 -1.35 5.85 14.36
C ALA A 123 -0.27 4.79 14.64
N ASN A 124 -0.52 3.88 15.59
CA ASN A 124 0.37 2.74 15.83
C ASN A 124 0.44 1.79 14.62
N ASP A 125 -0.69 1.50 13.99
CA ASP A 125 -0.75 0.64 12.80
C ASP A 125 0.02 1.28 11.63
N SER A 126 -0.16 2.58 11.38
CA SER A 126 0.64 3.32 10.38
C SER A 126 2.14 3.30 10.69
N TYR A 127 2.52 3.38 11.97
CA TYR A 127 3.92 3.27 12.38
C TYR A 127 4.47 1.85 12.11
N LEU A 128 3.73 0.80 12.46
CA LEU A 128 4.14 -0.59 12.20
C LEU A 128 4.28 -0.87 10.70
N GLU A 129 3.31 -0.43 9.89
CA GLU A 129 3.37 -0.55 8.43
C GLU A 129 4.62 0.12 7.86
N SER A 130 4.88 1.38 8.24
CA SER A 130 6.05 2.14 7.80
C SER A 130 7.36 1.48 8.23
N LYS A 131 7.42 0.97 9.45
CA LYS A 131 8.58 0.28 10.01
C LYS A 131 8.89 -1.00 9.24
N ILE A 132 7.89 -1.83 8.98
CA ILE A 132 8.04 -3.08 8.22
C ILE A 132 8.42 -2.77 6.78
N LYS A 133 7.75 -1.81 6.13
CA LYS A 133 8.06 -1.39 4.76
C LYS A 133 9.50 -0.92 4.62
N THR A 134 9.98 -0.13 5.59
CA THR A 134 11.37 0.34 5.62
C THR A 134 12.34 -0.85 5.71
N GLN A 135 12.10 -1.81 6.61
CA GLN A 135 12.94 -3.01 6.71
C GLN A 135 12.98 -3.81 5.41
N MET A 136 11.81 -3.96 4.74
CA MET A 136 11.72 -4.68 3.47
C MET A 136 12.44 -3.96 2.33
N ILE A 137 12.38 -2.62 2.27
CA ILE A 137 13.10 -1.81 1.27
C ILE A 137 14.62 -1.99 1.40
N PHE A 138 15.13 -2.06 2.63
CA PHE A 138 16.56 -2.26 2.88
C PHE A 138 17.01 -3.73 2.84
N THR A 139 16.11 -4.65 2.52
CA THR A 139 16.41 -6.07 2.33
C THR A 139 16.57 -6.36 0.84
N GLU A 140 17.81 -6.49 0.36
CA GLU A 140 18.17 -6.59 -1.07
C GLU A 140 17.42 -7.71 -1.84
N GLN A 141 17.01 -8.77 -1.14
CA GLN A 141 16.34 -9.92 -1.74
C GLN A 141 14.83 -9.74 -1.86
N LEU A 142 14.26 -8.62 -1.37
CA LEU A 142 12.81 -8.41 -1.39
C LEU A 142 12.39 -7.37 -2.43
N PRO A 143 11.43 -7.71 -3.31
CA PRO A 143 10.85 -6.77 -4.25
C PRO A 143 9.79 -5.93 -3.54
N SER A 144 10.20 -4.96 -2.72
CA SER A 144 9.30 -4.15 -1.88
C SER A 144 8.18 -3.45 -2.66
N ASN A 145 8.37 -3.17 -3.96
CA ASN A 145 7.36 -2.59 -4.84
C ASN A 145 6.34 -3.62 -5.36
N SER A 146 6.66 -4.91 -5.26
CA SER A 146 5.77 -6.01 -5.64
C SER A 146 4.95 -6.54 -4.46
N MET A 147 4.80 -5.71 -3.42
CA MET A 147 4.10 -6.06 -2.19
C MET A 147 3.24 -4.91 -1.70
N ALA A 148 2.11 -5.25 -1.07
CA ALA A 148 1.34 -4.37 -0.21
C ALA A 148 1.43 -4.87 1.24
N ILE A 149 1.58 -3.94 2.16
CA ILE A 149 1.65 -4.16 3.60
C ILE A 149 0.51 -3.36 4.21
N VAL A 150 -0.32 -3.99 5.00
CA VAL A 150 -1.42 -3.34 5.71
C VAL A 150 -1.31 -3.72 7.18
N ALA A 151 -1.41 -2.76 8.07
CA ALA A 151 -1.49 -2.97 9.50
C ALA A 151 -2.88 -2.58 10.00
N GLU A 152 -3.51 -3.46 10.79
CA GLU A 152 -4.80 -3.20 11.43
C GLU A 152 -4.84 -3.90 12.80
N GLY A 153 -5.06 -3.14 13.86
CA GLY A 153 -5.08 -3.66 15.23
C GLY A 153 -3.78 -4.36 15.66
N SER A 154 -2.63 -3.90 15.15
CA SER A 154 -1.29 -4.51 15.30
C SER A 154 -1.12 -5.86 14.59
N SER A 155 -2.10 -6.34 13.82
CA SER A 155 -1.98 -7.46 12.89
C SER A 155 -1.50 -6.96 11.54
N ILE A 156 -0.61 -7.71 10.90
CA ILE A 156 -0.01 -7.36 9.61
C ILE A 156 -0.58 -8.28 8.53
N TYR A 157 -1.01 -7.68 7.45
CA TYR A 157 -1.52 -8.37 6.27
C TYR A 157 -0.57 -8.07 5.11
N LEU A 158 0.00 -9.13 4.53
CA LEU A 158 0.96 -9.03 3.44
C LEU A 158 0.34 -9.57 2.15
N MET A 159 0.34 -8.78 1.10
CA MET A 159 -0.03 -9.19 -0.25
C MET A 159 1.18 -9.00 -1.16
N GLY A 160 1.29 -9.78 -2.23
CA GLY A 160 2.44 -9.62 -3.14
C GLY A 160 2.52 -10.71 -4.19
N ILE A 161 3.38 -10.50 -5.19
CA ILE A 161 3.77 -11.48 -6.20
C ILE A 161 5.22 -11.85 -5.90
N LEU A 162 5.45 -13.01 -5.27
CA LEU A 162 6.72 -13.38 -4.66
C LEU A 162 7.10 -14.83 -4.99
N THR A 163 8.40 -15.12 -5.01
CA THR A 163 8.86 -16.50 -4.92
C THR A 163 8.67 -17.03 -3.49
N GLN A 164 8.77 -18.34 -3.28
CA GLN A 164 8.62 -18.90 -1.96
C GLN A 164 9.68 -18.37 -0.97
N SER A 165 10.93 -18.23 -1.40
CA SER A 165 12.00 -17.67 -0.57
C SER A 165 11.77 -16.22 -0.16
N GLU A 166 11.25 -15.39 -1.10
CA GLU A 166 10.89 -14.00 -0.83
C GLU A 166 9.69 -13.92 0.14
N ALA A 167 8.70 -14.79 -0.03
CA ALA A 167 7.52 -14.86 0.83
C ALA A 167 7.89 -15.23 2.28
N ASP A 168 8.76 -16.23 2.44
CA ASP A 168 9.24 -16.68 3.76
C ASP A 168 10.03 -15.56 4.45
N LEU A 169 10.89 -14.86 3.70
CA LEU A 169 11.68 -13.74 4.22
C LEU A 169 10.76 -12.54 4.61
N ALA A 170 9.80 -12.18 3.78
CA ALA A 170 8.84 -11.12 4.06
C ALA A 170 8.02 -11.42 5.33
N LYS A 171 7.50 -12.65 5.44
CA LYS A 171 6.79 -13.12 6.63
C LYS A 171 7.68 -13.06 7.88
N LYS A 172 8.94 -13.48 7.77
CA LYS A 172 9.89 -13.44 8.88
C LYS A 172 10.13 -12.01 9.36
N ILE A 173 10.37 -11.06 8.46
CA ILE A 173 10.58 -9.65 8.81
C ILE A 173 9.36 -9.12 9.55
N ALA A 174 8.16 -9.32 9.02
CA ALA A 174 6.94 -8.86 9.67
C ALA A 174 6.74 -9.47 11.05
N SER A 175 6.90 -10.81 11.18
CA SER A 175 6.66 -11.52 12.44
C SER A 175 7.70 -11.23 13.54
N THR A 176 8.91 -10.82 13.17
CA THR A 176 9.96 -10.44 14.13
C THR A 176 9.96 -8.96 14.46
N THR A 177 9.12 -8.16 13.82
CA THR A 177 9.01 -6.73 14.11
C THR A 177 8.29 -6.50 15.43
N SER A 178 8.98 -5.84 16.36
CA SER A 178 8.40 -5.52 17.68
C SER A 178 7.14 -4.68 17.56
N GLY A 179 6.07 -5.09 18.22
CA GLY A 179 4.73 -4.49 18.22
C GLY A 179 3.73 -5.23 17.33
N VAL A 180 4.18 -6.15 16.49
CA VAL A 180 3.32 -7.01 15.67
C VAL A 180 2.76 -8.15 16.52
N LYS A 181 1.44 -8.38 16.40
CA LYS A 181 0.75 -9.49 17.07
C LYS A 181 0.63 -10.71 16.15
N ASP A 182 0.06 -10.52 14.97
CA ASP A 182 -0.22 -11.58 14.00
C ASP A 182 0.24 -11.18 12.61
N VAL A 183 0.55 -12.17 11.76
CA VAL A 183 0.92 -11.94 10.36
C VAL A 183 0.11 -12.88 9.46
N TYR A 184 -0.69 -12.28 8.60
CA TYR A 184 -1.49 -12.94 7.57
C TYR A 184 -0.87 -12.71 6.19
N VAL A 185 -0.84 -13.72 5.33
CA VAL A 185 -0.19 -13.64 4.02
C VAL A 185 -1.16 -14.06 2.91
N TYR A 186 -1.21 -13.27 1.85
CA TYR A 186 -2.08 -13.45 0.68
C TYR A 186 -1.26 -13.32 -0.62
N PHE A 187 -0.10 -14.00 -0.65
CA PHE A 187 0.80 -13.93 -1.79
C PHE A 187 0.30 -14.71 -3.01
N ASP A 188 0.67 -14.23 -4.19
CA ASP A 188 0.76 -15.04 -5.41
C ASP A 188 2.18 -15.58 -5.49
N ILE A 189 2.33 -16.90 -5.28
CA ILE A 189 3.65 -17.55 -5.32
C ILE A 189 3.99 -17.86 -6.78
N ILE A 190 5.16 -17.39 -7.22
CA ILE A 190 5.68 -17.58 -8.57
C ILE A 190 7.00 -18.37 -8.55
N SER A 191 7.32 -18.99 -9.70
CA SER A 191 8.63 -19.62 -9.88
C SER A 191 9.75 -18.59 -10.12
N ASP A 192 11.01 -19.01 -9.92
CA ASP A 192 12.16 -18.15 -10.23
C ASP A 192 12.24 -17.79 -11.73
N ALA A 193 11.78 -18.69 -12.60
CA ALA A 193 11.69 -18.41 -14.04
C ALA A 193 10.68 -17.31 -14.34
N GLU A 194 9.52 -17.36 -13.69
CA GLU A 194 8.48 -16.32 -13.80
C GLU A 194 8.94 -14.99 -13.21
N LYS A 195 9.64 -15.01 -12.07
CA LYS A 195 10.28 -13.82 -11.48
C LYS A 195 11.15 -13.10 -12.52
N VAL A 196 12.08 -13.83 -13.14
CA VAL A 196 12.98 -13.25 -14.16
C VAL A 196 12.19 -12.66 -15.34
N ARG A 197 11.10 -13.32 -15.76
CA ARG A 197 10.23 -12.85 -16.84
C ARG A 197 9.56 -11.51 -16.47
N LEU A 198 8.93 -11.44 -15.31
CA LEU A 198 8.21 -10.24 -14.84
C LEU A 198 9.16 -9.06 -14.61
N GLU A 199 10.34 -9.29 -14.05
CA GLU A 199 11.35 -8.25 -13.85
C GLU A 199 11.89 -7.66 -15.16
N LYS A 200 12.02 -8.48 -16.20
CA LYS A 200 12.37 -8.00 -17.55
C LYS A 200 11.26 -7.15 -18.17
N GLN A 201 10.00 -7.59 -18.02
CA GLN A 201 8.84 -6.81 -18.50
C GLN A 201 8.72 -5.46 -17.79
N GLY A 202 8.80 -5.43 -16.47
CA GLY A 202 8.73 -4.19 -15.71
C GLY A 202 9.81 -3.16 -16.06
N LYS A 203 11.02 -3.63 -16.42
CA LYS A 203 12.10 -2.76 -16.93
C LYS A 203 11.81 -2.23 -18.33
N ALA A 204 11.22 -3.04 -19.20
CA ALA A 204 10.86 -2.63 -20.56
C ALA A 204 9.74 -1.57 -20.55
N ASP A 205 8.71 -1.75 -19.70
CA ASP A 205 7.61 -0.80 -19.55
C ASP A 205 8.08 0.56 -19.00
N GLN A 206 9.09 0.58 -18.12
CA GLN A 206 9.66 1.82 -17.58
C GLN A 206 10.58 2.54 -18.58
N SER A 207 11.09 1.87 -19.58
CA SER A 207 12.00 2.42 -20.59
C SER A 207 11.28 3.02 -21.81
N GLN A 208 9.96 2.84 -21.93
CA GLN A 208 9.15 3.49 -22.97
C GLN A 208 8.59 4.81 -22.41
N PRO A 209 9.12 5.99 -22.85
CA PRO A 209 8.46 7.25 -22.57
C PRO A 209 7.08 7.26 -23.22
N ASP A 210 6.09 7.84 -22.53
CA ASP A 210 4.72 8.05 -22.99
C ASP A 210 4.71 8.54 -24.45
N SER A 211 4.42 7.65 -25.37
CA SER A 211 4.10 8.04 -26.73
C SER A 211 2.68 8.62 -26.69
N PRO A 212 2.46 9.88 -27.09
CA PRO A 212 1.12 10.43 -27.12
C PRO A 212 0.23 9.59 -28.03
N PRO A 213 -1.07 9.48 -27.76
CA PRO A 213 -1.98 8.71 -28.60
C PRO A 213 -1.90 9.25 -30.03
N LYS A 214 -1.65 8.38 -30.98
CA LYS A 214 -1.73 8.72 -32.41
C LYS A 214 -3.19 9.02 -32.72
N ASN A 215 -3.46 10.28 -33.08
CA ASN A 215 -4.75 10.73 -33.63
C ASN A 215 -5.08 10.00 -34.93
#